data_28bf7f7c1ff76797752b56834530ab15
#
_entry.id   28bf7f7c1ff76797752b56834530ab15
#
_cell.length_a   1.000
_cell.length_b   1.000
_cell.length_c   1.000
_cell.angle_alpha   90.00
_cell.angle_beta   90.00
_cell.angle_gamma   90.00
#
_symmetry.space_group_name_H-M   'P 1'
#
loop_
_entity.id
_entity.type
_entity.pdbx_description
1 polymer ?
#
loop_
_entity_poly.entity_id
_entity_poly.type
_entity_poly.pdbx_seq_one_letter_code
_entity_poly.pdbx_strand_id
1 'polypeptide(L)'
;MLEHLVDVPTVVGRDRVPEVANWLAEQYRLAGFPADDIKVLPYEHTAALIVRWRAAGKPKLKPIMLMAHMDVVEAKREDWTASDPFTFTEKEGYYYGRGTIDIKQGVTATTMALFELKASGFKPARDVIVFYTGDEETAGKGAELGATAWHDLLDVEYGLNSDGGGGEFAADGQPIGFMLQAAEKTYADYTLTTRNRGGHSSKPRADNAIYQLANALHRLETYRFAPSLNETTRAYFSERAKHEPGPLGDAMRAWVANPADGKAADIIEANESTAGLTRTRCVATRLAGGHADNALPQLATANINCRIMPGVSPDAIKDELVSIVADKGVVVTRNDANVATLASPLRGDIVKAFTDAVHALHPNAPILPEMSTGASDARPFRVKGIPVYGVDGSWVVAPVDLRAHGQDERLPVKALGDDVDHWVLMVSKLAGSR
;
A
#
# COMPACT_ATOMS: atom_id res chain seq x y z
N MET A 1 -15.34 8.33 -17.03
CA MET A 1 -15.33 7.36 -15.91
C MET A 1 -14.71 7.98 -14.65
N LEU A 2 -13.48 8.46 -14.68
CA LEU A 2 -12.82 9.05 -13.49
C LEU A 2 -13.65 10.20 -12.89
N GLU A 3 -14.19 11.10 -13.71
CA GLU A 3 -15.08 12.17 -13.26
C GLU A 3 -16.23 11.64 -12.38
N HIS A 4 -16.99 10.67 -12.87
CA HIS A 4 -18.09 10.09 -12.11
C HIS A 4 -17.62 9.47 -10.77
N LEU A 5 -16.47 8.79 -10.77
CA LEU A 5 -15.95 8.17 -9.56
C LEU A 5 -15.51 9.24 -8.54
N VAL A 6 -14.87 10.33 -8.97
CA VAL A 6 -14.41 11.41 -8.10
C VAL A 6 -15.61 12.16 -7.50
N ASP A 7 -16.65 12.43 -8.30
CA ASP A 7 -17.84 13.18 -7.87
C ASP A 7 -18.71 12.42 -6.86
N VAL A 8 -18.46 11.11 -6.67
CA VAL A 8 -19.11 10.33 -5.61
C VAL A 8 -18.16 10.21 -4.41
N PRO A 9 -18.42 10.89 -3.28
CA PRO A 9 -17.54 10.86 -2.10
C PRO A 9 -17.67 9.54 -1.34
N THR A 10 -16.86 8.56 -1.70
CA THR A 10 -16.83 7.21 -1.13
C THR A 10 -16.02 7.14 0.18
N VAL A 11 -16.20 8.11 1.03
CA VAL A 11 -15.57 8.21 2.35
C VAL A 11 -16.32 7.35 3.36
N VAL A 12 -15.59 6.76 4.30
CA VAL A 12 -16.19 6.01 5.41
C VAL A 12 -17.28 6.83 6.13
N GLY A 13 -18.41 6.18 6.44
CA GLY A 13 -19.56 6.83 7.09
C GLY A 13 -20.46 7.63 6.15
N ARG A 14 -20.15 7.73 4.86
CA ARG A 14 -21.06 8.31 3.84
C ARG A 14 -21.83 7.25 3.06
N ASP A 15 -21.49 5.99 3.22
CA ASP A 15 -22.15 4.80 2.64
C ASP A 15 -22.37 4.90 1.11
N ARG A 16 -21.42 5.53 0.38
CA ARG A 16 -21.54 5.79 -1.06
C ARG A 16 -20.78 4.76 -1.93
N VAL A 17 -19.97 3.87 -1.33
CA VAL A 17 -19.27 2.82 -2.09
C VAL A 17 -20.23 1.88 -2.83
N PRO A 18 -21.36 1.42 -2.23
CA PRO A 18 -22.31 0.57 -2.96
C PRO A 18 -22.91 1.22 -4.22
N GLU A 19 -23.05 2.55 -4.23
CA GLU A 19 -23.49 3.28 -5.43
C GLU A 19 -22.46 3.15 -6.56
N VAL A 20 -21.17 3.40 -6.24
CA VAL A 20 -20.06 3.25 -7.20
C VAL A 20 -19.96 1.81 -7.70
N ALA A 21 -20.02 0.82 -6.81
CA ALA A 21 -19.96 -0.59 -7.17
C ALA A 21 -21.10 -1.00 -8.13
N ASN A 22 -22.32 -0.55 -7.87
CA ASN A 22 -23.46 -0.82 -8.74
C ASN A 22 -23.34 -0.09 -10.08
N TRP A 23 -22.86 1.15 -10.09
CA TRP A 23 -22.64 1.90 -11.31
C TRP A 23 -21.57 1.22 -12.19
N LEU A 24 -20.43 0.82 -11.60
CA LEU A 24 -19.39 0.06 -12.31
C LEU A 24 -19.94 -1.27 -12.85
N ALA A 25 -20.70 -2.02 -12.06
CA ALA A 25 -21.35 -3.26 -12.50
C ALA A 25 -22.21 -3.03 -13.74
N GLU A 26 -22.94 -1.91 -13.82
CA GLU A 26 -23.71 -1.56 -15.01
C GLU A 26 -22.81 -1.21 -16.20
N GLN A 27 -21.70 -0.46 -15.99
CA GLN A 27 -20.74 -0.19 -17.06
C GLN A 27 -20.17 -1.48 -17.65
N TYR A 28 -19.84 -2.47 -16.82
CA TYR A 28 -19.40 -3.80 -17.29
C TYR A 28 -20.49 -4.51 -18.10
N ARG A 29 -21.79 -4.45 -17.70
CA ARG A 29 -22.90 -4.99 -18.49
C ARG A 29 -23.03 -4.32 -19.85
N LEU A 30 -22.95 -2.99 -19.88
CA LEU A 30 -23.01 -2.20 -21.12
C LEU A 30 -21.82 -2.51 -22.04
N ALA A 31 -20.67 -2.82 -21.50
CA ALA A 31 -19.49 -3.29 -22.25
C ALA A 31 -19.62 -4.77 -22.70
N GLY A 32 -20.73 -5.44 -22.40
CA GLY A 32 -21.05 -6.79 -22.87
C GLY A 32 -20.43 -7.91 -22.03
N PHE A 33 -20.13 -7.66 -20.74
CA PHE A 33 -19.80 -8.73 -19.80
C PHE A 33 -21.10 -9.43 -19.35
N PRO A 34 -21.13 -10.79 -19.26
CA PRO A 34 -22.33 -11.51 -18.85
C PRO A 34 -22.75 -11.14 -17.42
N ALA A 35 -24.05 -10.96 -17.19
CA ALA A 35 -24.58 -10.59 -15.88
C ALA A 35 -24.22 -11.61 -14.78
N ASP A 36 -24.17 -12.91 -15.11
CA ASP A 36 -23.81 -13.97 -14.16
C ASP A 36 -22.35 -13.90 -13.70
N ASP A 37 -21.49 -13.21 -14.46
CA ASP A 37 -20.08 -13.01 -14.18
C ASP A 37 -19.80 -11.70 -13.42
N ILE A 38 -20.83 -10.92 -13.10
CA ILE A 38 -20.74 -9.63 -12.38
C ILE A 38 -21.44 -9.78 -11.03
N LYS A 39 -20.72 -9.50 -9.95
CA LYS A 39 -21.23 -9.62 -8.58
C LYS A 39 -20.88 -8.37 -7.77
N VAL A 40 -21.88 -7.69 -7.25
CA VAL A 40 -21.71 -6.70 -6.18
C VAL A 40 -22.00 -7.42 -4.86
N LEU A 41 -21.03 -7.44 -3.98
CA LEU A 41 -21.08 -8.16 -2.70
C LEU A 41 -21.10 -7.16 -1.56
N PRO A 42 -22.29 -6.87 -0.98
CA PRO A 42 -22.40 -5.98 0.18
C PRO A 42 -21.78 -6.62 1.42
N TYR A 43 -21.09 -5.81 2.23
CA TYR A 43 -20.63 -6.18 3.55
C TYR A 43 -20.56 -4.92 4.41
N GLU A 44 -20.93 -5.05 5.69
CA GLU A 44 -21.02 -3.90 6.60
C GLU A 44 -21.78 -2.71 5.98
N HIS A 45 -21.14 -1.56 5.81
CA HIS A 45 -21.69 -0.35 5.20
C HIS A 45 -21.10 -0.05 3.81
N THR A 46 -20.48 -1.05 3.17
CA THR A 46 -19.76 -0.91 1.90
C THR A 46 -20.07 -2.08 0.96
N ALA A 47 -19.33 -2.20 -0.12
CA ALA A 47 -19.46 -3.31 -1.08
C ALA A 47 -18.15 -3.57 -1.81
N ALA A 48 -17.96 -4.80 -2.25
CA ALA A 48 -16.96 -5.19 -3.24
C ALA A 48 -17.61 -5.46 -4.59
N LEU A 49 -16.86 -5.24 -5.68
CA LEU A 49 -17.23 -5.62 -7.04
C LEU A 49 -16.31 -6.73 -7.52
N ILE A 50 -16.91 -7.84 -8.00
CA ILE A 50 -16.21 -8.92 -8.69
C ILE A 50 -16.75 -9.03 -10.10
N VAL A 51 -15.86 -9.01 -11.12
CA VAL A 51 -16.20 -9.26 -12.51
C VAL A 51 -15.27 -10.33 -13.07
N ARG A 52 -15.83 -11.38 -13.67
CA ARG A 52 -15.04 -12.45 -14.29
C ARG A 52 -15.12 -12.39 -15.81
N TRP A 53 -14.01 -12.15 -16.45
CA TRP A 53 -13.87 -12.33 -17.90
C TRP A 53 -13.36 -13.74 -18.18
N ARG A 54 -14.25 -14.60 -18.69
CA ARG A 54 -13.93 -16.01 -18.94
C ARG A 54 -12.99 -16.20 -20.11
N ALA A 55 -12.09 -17.16 -19.99
CA ALA A 55 -11.21 -17.59 -21.06
C ALA A 55 -12.00 -18.07 -22.28
N ALA A 56 -11.42 -17.86 -23.46
CA ALA A 56 -11.92 -18.44 -24.70
C ALA A 56 -11.53 -19.94 -24.77
N GLY A 57 -12.42 -20.80 -24.33
CA GLY A 57 -12.21 -22.25 -24.28
C GLY A 57 -11.73 -22.74 -22.91
N LYS A 58 -11.11 -23.93 -22.85
CA LYS A 58 -10.66 -24.53 -21.58
C LYS A 58 -9.30 -23.91 -21.17
N PRO A 59 -9.21 -23.14 -20.07
CA PRO A 59 -7.98 -22.53 -19.65
C PRO A 59 -6.98 -23.60 -19.17
N LYS A 60 -5.69 -23.37 -19.44
CA LYS A 60 -4.59 -24.21 -18.94
C LYS A 60 -3.93 -23.65 -17.68
N LEU A 61 -4.20 -22.38 -17.37
CA LEU A 61 -3.65 -21.65 -16.24
C LEU A 61 -4.79 -21.20 -15.32
N LYS A 62 -4.50 -21.02 -14.04
CA LYS A 62 -5.44 -20.40 -13.10
C LYS A 62 -5.73 -18.95 -13.52
N PRO A 63 -6.87 -18.39 -13.08
CA PRO A 63 -7.19 -16.98 -13.29
C PRO A 63 -6.08 -16.05 -12.78
N ILE A 64 -6.07 -14.82 -13.31
CA ILE A 64 -5.38 -13.67 -12.69
C ILE A 64 -6.41 -12.69 -12.14
N MET A 65 -6.03 -11.95 -11.11
CA MET A 65 -6.90 -10.95 -10.48
C MET A 65 -6.34 -9.54 -10.71
N LEU A 66 -7.20 -8.60 -11.08
CA LEU A 66 -6.92 -7.17 -11.13
C LEU A 66 -7.59 -6.53 -9.93
N MET A 67 -6.82 -5.79 -9.13
CA MET A 67 -7.25 -5.23 -7.86
C MET A 67 -7.18 -3.70 -7.86
N ALA A 68 -8.14 -3.08 -7.19
CA ALA A 68 -8.17 -1.68 -6.81
C ALA A 68 -9.15 -1.49 -5.65
N HIS A 69 -9.18 -0.31 -5.03
CA HIS A 69 -10.24 0.05 -4.10
C HIS A 69 -11.08 1.23 -4.58
N MET A 70 -12.34 1.29 -4.14
CA MET A 70 -13.33 2.29 -4.55
C MET A 70 -13.52 3.39 -3.51
N ASP A 71 -13.12 3.15 -2.27
CA ASP A 71 -13.19 4.11 -1.17
C ASP A 71 -12.03 5.10 -1.21
N VAL A 72 -12.14 6.17 -0.46
CA VAL A 72 -11.13 7.21 -0.34
C VAL A 72 -11.13 7.79 1.08
N VAL A 73 -10.00 8.33 1.54
CA VAL A 73 -9.92 9.07 2.79
C VAL A 73 -10.73 10.37 2.75
N GLU A 74 -11.11 10.86 3.93
CA GLU A 74 -11.82 12.14 4.08
C GLU A 74 -10.97 13.31 3.56
N ALA A 75 -11.65 14.31 3.00
CA ALA A 75 -11.07 15.58 2.58
C ALA A 75 -12.03 16.73 2.89
N LYS A 76 -11.51 17.78 3.50
CA LYS A 76 -12.32 18.96 3.86
C LYS A 76 -12.15 20.03 2.80
N ARG A 77 -13.27 20.62 2.37
CA ARG A 77 -13.26 21.66 1.34
C ARG A 77 -12.37 22.87 1.73
N GLU A 78 -12.36 23.22 3.02
CA GLU A 78 -11.58 24.35 3.53
C GLU A 78 -10.05 24.15 3.44
N ASP A 79 -9.59 22.92 3.35
CA ASP A 79 -8.16 22.60 3.21
C ASP A 79 -7.69 22.61 1.74
N TRP A 80 -8.62 22.62 0.77
CA TRP A 80 -8.31 22.56 -0.66
C TRP A 80 -8.39 23.95 -1.31
N THR A 81 -7.40 24.24 -2.15
CA THR A 81 -7.27 25.55 -2.81
C THR A 81 -7.54 25.49 -4.32
N ALA A 82 -7.22 24.40 -4.99
CA ALA A 82 -7.34 24.26 -6.44
C ALA A 82 -8.76 23.91 -6.90
N SER A 83 -9.48 23.07 -6.13
CA SER A 83 -10.83 22.57 -6.44
C SER A 83 -11.58 22.18 -5.16
N ASP A 84 -12.85 21.77 -5.29
CA ASP A 84 -13.51 20.98 -4.25
C ASP A 84 -13.01 19.54 -4.33
N PRO A 85 -12.69 18.87 -3.20
CA PRO A 85 -12.13 17.51 -3.23
C PRO A 85 -13.02 16.46 -3.90
N PHE A 86 -14.34 16.66 -3.90
CA PHE A 86 -15.32 15.74 -4.48
C PHE A 86 -16.03 16.33 -5.70
N THR A 87 -15.35 17.24 -6.41
CA THR A 87 -15.78 17.75 -7.70
C THR A 87 -14.63 17.63 -8.68
N PHE A 88 -14.74 16.70 -9.62
CA PHE A 88 -13.72 16.47 -10.63
C PHE A 88 -13.43 17.79 -11.38
N THR A 89 -12.18 18.16 -11.45
CA THR A 89 -11.76 19.39 -12.12
C THR A 89 -10.55 19.13 -13.00
N GLU A 90 -10.69 19.39 -14.30
CA GLU A 90 -9.54 19.42 -15.23
C GLU A 90 -9.01 20.85 -15.31
N LYS A 91 -7.75 21.04 -14.94
CA LYS A 91 -7.09 22.34 -14.93
C LYS A 91 -5.59 22.21 -15.14
N GLU A 92 -5.03 23.04 -16.01
CA GLU A 92 -3.56 23.16 -16.21
C GLU A 92 -2.86 21.84 -16.53
N GLY A 93 -3.54 20.91 -17.24
CA GLY A 93 -3.01 19.60 -17.61
C GLY A 93 -3.08 18.54 -16.51
N TYR A 94 -3.86 18.79 -15.47
CA TYR A 94 -4.11 17.87 -14.35
C TYR A 94 -5.60 17.63 -14.14
N TYR A 95 -5.91 16.44 -13.67
CA TYR A 95 -7.17 16.07 -13.03
C TYR A 95 -7.04 16.25 -11.52
N TYR A 96 -7.87 17.11 -10.94
CA TYR A 96 -7.94 17.34 -9.49
C TYR A 96 -9.15 16.65 -8.90
N GLY A 97 -8.98 16.11 -7.70
CA GLY A 97 -10.03 15.49 -6.88
C GLY A 97 -9.49 14.40 -5.99
N ARG A 98 -10.16 14.13 -4.87
CA ARG A 98 -9.81 13.03 -3.97
C ARG A 98 -10.01 11.69 -4.67
N GLY A 99 -8.95 10.85 -4.71
CA GLY A 99 -8.93 9.58 -5.42
C GLY A 99 -8.35 9.67 -6.84
N THR A 100 -7.87 10.85 -7.28
CA THR A 100 -7.23 10.97 -8.60
C THR A 100 -5.86 10.30 -8.65
N ILE A 101 -5.23 10.02 -7.49
CA ILE A 101 -4.01 9.21 -7.36
C ILE A 101 -4.31 7.95 -6.54
N ASP A 102 -5.14 8.05 -5.51
CA ASP A 102 -5.37 6.99 -4.53
C ASP A 102 -6.88 6.73 -4.38
N ILE A 103 -7.46 5.73 -5.15
CA ILE A 103 -6.95 5.05 -6.35
C ILE A 103 -8.06 4.90 -7.40
N LYS A 104 -8.96 5.92 -7.53
CA LYS A 104 -10.06 5.91 -8.51
C LYS A 104 -9.53 5.95 -9.96
N GLN A 105 -8.29 6.49 -10.18
CA GLN A 105 -7.65 6.38 -11.49
C GLN A 105 -7.34 4.92 -11.82
N GLY A 106 -6.86 4.11 -10.87
CA GLY A 106 -6.59 2.68 -11.08
C GLY A 106 -7.86 1.87 -11.35
N VAL A 107 -8.97 2.16 -10.64
CA VAL A 107 -10.31 1.62 -10.97
C VAL A 107 -10.68 2.00 -12.41
N THR A 108 -10.44 3.26 -12.79
CA THR A 108 -10.73 3.74 -14.14
C THR A 108 -9.87 3.03 -15.18
N ALA A 109 -8.55 3.02 -14.99
CA ALA A 109 -7.61 2.50 -15.97
C ALA A 109 -7.79 1.01 -16.21
N THR A 110 -7.89 0.21 -15.15
CA THR A 110 -8.11 -1.23 -15.25
C THR A 110 -9.46 -1.57 -15.91
N THR A 111 -10.52 -0.83 -15.59
CA THR A 111 -11.85 -1.01 -16.21
C THR A 111 -11.83 -0.64 -17.70
N MET A 112 -11.28 0.53 -18.05
CA MET A 112 -11.21 0.99 -19.44
C MET A 112 -10.33 0.08 -20.29
N ALA A 113 -9.21 -0.40 -19.77
CA ALA A 113 -8.35 -1.35 -20.47
C ALA A 113 -9.09 -2.65 -20.81
N LEU A 114 -9.91 -3.18 -19.90
CA LEU A 114 -10.72 -4.38 -20.18
C LEU A 114 -11.81 -4.09 -21.22
N PHE A 115 -12.41 -2.90 -21.21
CA PHE A 115 -13.40 -2.51 -22.23
C PHE A 115 -12.76 -2.37 -23.60
N GLU A 116 -11.58 -1.76 -23.69
CA GLU A 116 -10.84 -1.63 -24.94
C GLU A 116 -10.43 -2.99 -25.50
N LEU A 117 -9.85 -3.85 -24.66
CA LEU A 117 -9.50 -5.23 -25.05
C LEU A 117 -10.72 -6.01 -25.55
N LYS A 118 -11.86 -5.87 -24.87
CA LYS A 118 -13.09 -6.55 -25.28
C LYS A 118 -13.62 -5.99 -26.59
N ALA A 119 -13.61 -4.70 -26.77
CA ALA A 119 -14.05 -4.04 -28.00
C ALA A 119 -13.14 -4.36 -29.21
N SER A 120 -11.84 -4.55 -28.99
CA SER A 120 -10.88 -4.98 -30.01
C SER A 120 -11.01 -6.47 -30.37
N GLY A 121 -11.87 -7.23 -29.68
CA GLY A 121 -12.07 -8.66 -29.92
C GLY A 121 -11.02 -9.56 -29.27
N PHE A 122 -10.24 -9.04 -28.31
CA PHE A 122 -9.30 -9.85 -27.52
C PHE A 122 -10.01 -11.00 -26.84
N LYS A 123 -9.39 -12.16 -26.85
CA LYS A 123 -9.90 -13.38 -26.24
C LYS A 123 -8.88 -13.90 -25.24
N PRO A 124 -9.14 -13.78 -23.93
CA PRO A 124 -8.20 -14.25 -22.93
C PRO A 124 -8.05 -15.78 -22.98
N ALA A 125 -6.82 -16.27 -22.79
CA ALA A 125 -6.50 -17.69 -22.70
C ALA A 125 -6.64 -18.26 -21.28
N ARG A 126 -6.83 -17.39 -20.31
CA ARG A 126 -7.13 -17.65 -18.90
C ARG A 126 -8.15 -16.64 -18.40
N ASP A 127 -8.92 -16.99 -17.37
CA ASP A 127 -9.86 -16.03 -16.80
C ASP A 127 -9.12 -14.82 -16.23
N VAL A 128 -9.70 -13.64 -16.40
CA VAL A 128 -9.30 -12.39 -15.74
C VAL A 128 -10.42 -12.01 -14.77
N ILE A 129 -10.07 -11.80 -13.51
CA ILE A 129 -11.03 -11.45 -12.47
C ILE A 129 -10.72 -10.05 -11.97
N VAL A 130 -11.67 -9.15 -12.07
CA VAL A 130 -11.63 -7.85 -11.40
C VAL A 130 -12.10 -8.04 -9.96
N PHE A 131 -11.40 -7.46 -9.02
CA PHE A 131 -11.80 -7.40 -7.62
C PHE A 131 -11.54 -6.00 -7.08
N TYR A 132 -12.62 -5.22 -6.92
CA TYR A 132 -12.55 -3.89 -6.31
C TYR A 132 -13.18 -3.92 -4.94
N THR A 133 -12.45 -3.48 -3.94
CA THR A 133 -12.88 -3.38 -2.54
C THR A 133 -13.43 -1.99 -2.22
N GLY A 134 -13.96 -1.81 -1.06
CA GLY A 134 -14.59 -0.54 -0.68
C GLY A 134 -14.30 -0.10 0.75
N ASP A 135 -13.18 -0.55 1.34
CA ASP A 135 -12.78 -0.22 2.70
C ASP A 135 -11.27 -0.39 2.94
N GLU A 136 -10.46 -0.24 1.89
CA GLU A 136 -9.00 -0.33 1.98
C GLU A 136 -8.46 0.71 2.96
N GLU A 137 -8.93 1.94 2.82
CA GLU A 137 -8.56 3.12 3.61
C GLU A 137 -8.98 3.06 5.09
N THR A 138 -9.59 1.95 5.49
CA THR A 138 -10.11 1.80 6.84
C THR A 138 -9.82 0.42 7.43
N ALA A 139 -10.73 -0.54 7.28
CA ALA A 139 -10.63 -1.84 7.93
C ALA A 139 -9.99 -2.92 7.05
N GLY A 140 -9.99 -2.77 5.72
CA GLY A 140 -9.51 -3.78 4.77
C GLY A 140 -10.29 -5.09 4.83
N LYS A 141 -11.55 -5.03 5.31
CA LYS A 141 -12.40 -6.22 5.48
C LYS A 141 -12.77 -6.87 4.17
N GLY A 142 -12.95 -6.06 3.12
CA GLY A 142 -13.23 -6.54 1.77
C GLY A 142 -12.15 -7.49 1.25
N ALA A 143 -10.89 -7.10 1.38
CA ALA A 143 -9.75 -7.93 0.98
C ALA A 143 -9.61 -9.18 1.86
N GLU A 144 -9.88 -9.08 3.17
CA GLU A 144 -9.92 -10.24 4.07
C GLU A 144 -11.00 -11.24 3.63
N LEU A 145 -12.22 -10.76 3.34
CA LEU A 145 -13.31 -11.60 2.82
C LEU A 145 -12.94 -12.20 1.46
N GLY A 146 -12.29 -11.46 0.59
CA GLY A 146 -11.76 -11.93 -0.69
C GLY A 146 -10.81 -13.11 -0.53
N ALA A 147 -9.88 -13.01 0.40
CA ALA A 147 -8.89 -14.05 0.69
C ALA A 147 -9.46 -15.23 1.52
N THR A 148 -10.68 -15.13 2.03
CA THR A 148 -11.30 -16.14 2.92
C THR A 148 -12.69 -16.58 2.44
N ALA A 149 -13.74 -15.88 2.82
CA ALA A 149 -15.13 -16.27 2.55
C ALA A 149 -15.50 -16.27 1.06
N TRP A 150 -14.85 -15.41 0.26
CA TRP A 150 -15.06 -15.33 -1.20
C TRP A 150 -13.95 -16.01 -2.00
N HIS A 151 -13.11 -16.81 -1.36
CA HIS A 151 -11.97 -17.47 -1.99
C HIS A 151 -12.37 -18.26 -3.24
N ASP A 152 -13.52 -18.96 -3.24
CA ASP A 152 -14.00 -19.72 -4.40
C ASP A 152 -14.27 -18.85 -5.63
N LEU A 153 -14.58 -17.57 -5.44
CA LEU A 153 -14.71 -16.59 -6.53
C LEU A 153 -13.35 -16.05 -6.99
N LEU A 154 -12.35 -16.08 -6.12
CA LEU A 154 -11.05 -15.45 -6.26
C LEU A 154 -9.88 -16.45 -6.16
N ASP A 155 -10.10 -17.76 -6.50
CA ASP A 155 -9.01 -18.76 -6.60
C ASP A 155 -8.15 -18.45 -7.83
N VAL A 156 -7.13 -17.62 -7.64
CA VAL A 156 -6.26 -17.09 -8.68
C VAL A 156 -4.83 -17.56 -8.53
N GLU A 157 -4.04 -17.44 -9.60
CA GLU A 157 -2.59 -17.72 -9.56
C GLU A 157 -1.84 -16.57 -8.87
N TYR A 158 -2.25 -15.34 -9.15
CA TYR A 158 -1.72 -14.10 -8.55
C TYR A 158 -2.66 -12.93 -8.80
N GLY A 159 -2.47 -11.87 -8.00
CA GLY A 159 -3.12 -10.57 -8.18
C GLY A 159 -2.17 -9.52 -8.76
N LEU A 160 -2.74 -8.59 -9.51
CA LEU A 160 -2.13 -7.37 -10.03
C LEU A 160 -2.91 -6.21 -9.43
N ASN A 161 -2.27 -5.42 -8.57
CA ASN A 161 -2.91 -4.34 -7.83
C ASN A 161 -2.52 -2.99 -8.43
N SER A 162 -3.48 -2.16 -8.76
CA SER A 162 -3.23 -0.79 -9.17
C SER A 162 -2.94 0.15 -7.98
N ASP A 163 -3.22 -0.31 -6.75
CA ASP A 163 -2.84 0.37 -5.52
C ASP A 163 -1.41 0.01 -5.11
N GLY A 164 -0.45 0.36 -5.95
CA GLY A 164 0.97 0.11 -5.72
C GLY A 164 1.74 0.06 -7.04
N GLY A 165 2.97 0.46 -7.00
CA GLY A 165 3.76 0.68 -8.19
C GLY A 165 3.68 2.12 -8.67
N GLY A 166 3.52 2.31 -9.98
CA GLY A 166 3.46 3.64 -10.59
C GLY A 166 4.81 4.25 -10.91
N GLY A 167 4.80 5.33 -11.68
CA GLY A 167 5.96 6.03 -12.15
C GLY A 167 6.21 7.37 -11.46
N GLU A 168 7.48 7.73 -11.31
CA GLU A 168 7.88 9.05 -10.88
C GLU A 168 8.77 9.71 -11.93
N PHE A 169 8.49 10.98 -12.21
CA PHE A 169 9.29 11.84 -13.07
C PHE A 169 9.82 13.02 -12.27
N ALA A 170 11.04 13.42 -12.56
CA ALA A 170 11.59 14.67 -12.04
C ALA A 170 10.94 15.88 -12.75
N ALA A 171 11.08 17.07 -12.18
CA ALA A 171 10.51 18.30 -12.74
C ALA A 171 11.02 18.67 -14.15
N ASP A 172 12.16 18.13 -14.55
CA ASP A 172 12.72 18.29 -15.90
C ASP A 172 12.20 17.24 -16.90
N GLY A 173 11.28 16.37 -16.46
CA GLY A 173 10.67 15.32 -17.27
C GLY A 173 11.49 14.04 -17.41
N GLN A 174 12.63 13.92 -16.70
CA GLN A 174 13.39 12.66 -16.68
C GLN A 174 12.71 11.63 -15.78
N PRO A 175 12.58 10.35 -16.21
CA PRO A 175 12.02 9.31 -15.36
C PRO A 175 12.96 9.01 -14.19
N ILE A 176 12.44 9.07 -12.97
CA ILE A 176 13.12 8.59 -11.77
C ILE A 176 13.02 7.06 -11.74
N GLY A 177 11.85 6.52 -12.07
CA GLY A 177 11.62 5.09 -12.22
C GLY A 177 10.15 4.72 -12.15
N PHE A 178 9.85 3.47 -12.54
CA PHE A 178 8.55 2.83 -12.32
C PHE A 178 8.72 1.72 -11.30
N MET A 179 7.92 1.76 -10.26
CA MET A 179 7.93 0.83 -9.15
C MET A 179 7.11 -0.42 -9.49
N LEU A 180 7.66 -1.61 -9.22
CA LEU A 180 6.94 -2.87 -9.20
C LEU A 180 6.91 -3.35 -7.75
N GLN A 181 5.78 -3.15 -7.08
CA GLN A 181 5.65 -3.51 -5.67
C GLN A 181 5.45 -5.02 -5.51
N ALA A 182 6.45 -5.69 -4.94
CA ALA A 182 6.40 -7.12 -4.66
C ALA A 182 6.33 -7.43 -3.16
N ALA A 183 6.48 -6.43 -2.31
CA ALA A 183 6.45 -6.61 -0.87
C ALA A 183 5.84 -5.40 -0.16
N GLU A 184 5.40 -5.61 1.08
CA GLU A 184 4.95 -4.54 1.97
C GLU A 184 5.29 -4.91 3.41
N LYS A 185 5.46 -3.91 4.27
CA LYS A 185 5.69 -4.13 5.69
C LYS A 185 4.41 -4.55 6.41
N THR A 186 4.58 -5.40 7.42
CA THR A 186 3.48 -5.74 8.32
C THR A 186 3.27 -4.60 9.31
N TYR A 187 2.05 -4.09 9.38
CA TYR A 187 1.59 -3.16 10.42
C TYR A 187 1.35 -3.91 11.72
N ALA A 188 1.82 -3.39 12.84
CA ALA A 188 1.45 -3.88 14.16
C ALA A 188 1.50 -2.77 15.21
N ASP A 189 0.51 -2.77 16.12
CA ASP A 189 0.45 -1.86 17.24
C ASP A 189 0.67 -2.58 18.57
N TYR A 190 1.44 -1.94 19.42
CA TYR A 190 1.72 -2.41 20.79
C TYR A 190 1.42 -1.30 21.79
N THR A 191 0.96 -1.68 22.97
CA THR A 191 0.81 -0.76 24.10
C THR A 191 1.87 -1.06 25.15
N LEU A 192 2.66 -0.05 25.51
CA LEU A 192 3.49 -0.04 26.71
C LEU A 192 2.66 0.50 27.87
N THR A 193 2.57 -0.23 28.96
CA THR A 193 1.81 0.16 30.13
C THR A 193 2.68 0.09 31.39
N THR A 194 2.71 1.20 32.14
CA THR A 194 3.32 1.28 33.48
C THR A 194 2.26 1.56 34.53
N ARG A 195 2.36 0.90 35.68
CA ARG A 195 1.44 1.09 36.81
C ARG A 195 2.17 1.38 38.09
N ASN A 196 1.59 2.25 38.90
CA ASN A 196 2.11 2.64 40.21
C ASN A 196 0.99 2.83 41.20
N ARG A 197 1.29 2.72 42.50
CA ARG A 197 0.28 2.94 43.54
C ARG A 197 -0.19 4.39 43.69
N GLY A 198 0.51 5.36 43.02
CA GLY A 198 0.24 6.79 43.17
C GLY A 198 0.69 7.36 44.50
N GLY A 199 0.20 8.53 44.84
CA GLY A 199 0.48 9.25 46.10
C GLY A 199 0.42 10.75 45.93
N HIS A 200 0.68 11.49 47.02
CA HIS A 200 0.69 12.95 46.98
C HIS A 200 1.99 13.46 46.36
N SER A 201 1.93 14.41 45.43
CA SER A 201 3.08 14.92 44.66
C SER A 201 4.17 15.59 45.56
N SER A 202 3.78 16.13 46.72
CA SER A 202 4.73 16.71 47.68
C SER A 202 5.64 15.69 48.37
N LYS A 203 5.34 14.37 48.18
CA LYS A 203 6.18 13.29 48.68
C LYS A 203 6.64 12.41 47.52
N PRO A 204 7.61 12.95 46.72
CA PRO A 204 8.08 12.26 45.53
C PRO A 204 8.71 10.90 45.90
N ARG A 205 8.56 9.94 44.98
CA ARG A 205 9.14 8.60 45.09
C ARG A 205 10.01 8.29 43.88
N ALA A 206 10.92 7.35 44.07
CA ALA A 206 11.78 6.91 42.94
C ALA A 206 10.97 6.18 41.85
N ASP A 207 9.86 5.51 42.24
CA ASP A 207 8.96 4.80 41.35
C ASP A 207 7.84 5.73 40.88
N ASN A 208 7.93 6.23 39.64
CA ASN A 208 6.93 7.07 39.00
C ASN A 208 6.57 6.47 37.64
N ALA A 209 5.28 6.23 37.38
CA ALA A 209 4.82 5.57 36.19
C ALA A 209 5.18 6.35 34.90
N ILE A 210 5.11 7.69 34.93
CA ILE A 210 5.49 8.52 33.77
C ILE A 210 7.01 8.43 33.51
N TYR A 211 7.84 8.52 34.55
CA TYR A 211 9.30 8.44 34.37
C TYR A 211 9.75 7.06 33.91
N GLN A 212 9.09 6.01 34.42
CA GLN A 212 9.34 4.63 34.02
C GLN A 212 9.01 4.43 32.54
N LEU A 213 7.84 4.93 32.06
CA LEU A 213 7.47 4.89 30.67
C LEU A 213 8.40 5.73 29.80
N ALA A 214 8.77 6.94 30.23
CA ALA A 214 9.70 7.81 29.50
C ALA A 214 11.07 7.14 29.27
N ASN A 215 11.59 6.45 30.28
CA ASN A 215 12.82 5.68 30.13
C ASN A 215 12.70 4.51 29.17
N ALA A 216 11.55 3.85 29.13
CA ALA A 216 11.28 2.80 28.13
C ALA A 216 11.21 3.36 26.70
N LEU A 217 10.54 4.49 26.53
CA LEU A 217 10.45 5.18 25.25
C LEU A 217 11.82 5.68 24.75
N HIS A 218 12.65 6.21 25.66
CA HIS A 218 14.01 6.64 25.31
C HIS A 218 14.89 5.47 24.85
N ARG A 219 14.76 4.27 25.46
CA ARG A 219 15.47 3.09 24.97
C ARG A 219 14.99 2.68 23.59
N LEU A 220 13.68 2.75 23.34
CA LEU A 220 13.11 2.45 22.01
C LEU A 220 13.57 3.46 20.96
N GLU A 221 13.56 4.77 21.27
CA GLU A 221 14.01 5.83 20.37
C GLU A 221 15.45 5.61 19.88
N THR A 222 16.33 5.20 20.80
CA THR A 222 17.75 5.00 20.52
C THR A 222 18.08 3.63 19.92
N TYR A 223 17.13 2.68 19.97
CA TYR A 223 17.34 1.34 19.45
C TYR A 223 17.35 1.31 17.92
N ARG A 224 18.19 0.45 17.38
CA ARG A 224 18.28 0.21 15.93
C ARG A 224 18.05 -1.27 15.68
N PHE A 225 16.89 -1.60 15.10
CA PHE A 225 16.63 -2.96 14.62
C PHE A 225 17.69 -3.39 13.62
N ALA A 226 18.01 -4.68 13.60
CA ALA A 226 18.98 -5.21 12.67
C ALA A 226 18.53 -4.98 11.21
N PRO A 227 19.42 -4.54 10.31
CA PRO A 227 19.09 -4.41 8.90
C PRO A 227 18.85 -5.79 8.26
N SER A 228 17.92 -5.86 7.32
CA SER A 228 17.54 -7.08 6.62
C SER A 228 17.33 -6.78 5.14
N LEU A 229 18.02 -7.53 4.29
CA LEU A 229 17.94 -7.43 2.83
C LEU A 229 17.22 -8.65 2.29
N ASN A 230 16.01 -8.45 1.75
CA ASN A 230 15.25 -9.49 1.05
C ASN A 230 15.45 -9.42 -0.47
N GLU A 231 14.81 -10.31 -1.24
CA GLU A 231 14.91 -10.34 -2.70
C GLU A 231 14.49 -8.99 -3.32
N THR A 232 13.34 -8.46 -2.90
CA THR A 232 12.78 -7.22 -3.42
C THR A 232 13.66 -6.02 -3.14
N THR A 233 14.09 -5.84 -1.87
CA THR A 233 14.93 -4.69 -1.49
C THR A 233 16.35 -4.82 -2.09
N ARG A 234 16.86 -6.04 -2.26
CA ARG A 234 18.13 -6.25 -2.99
C ARG A 234 18.01 -5.79 -4.44
N ALA A 235 16.95 -6.18 -5.12
CA ALA A 235 16.71 -5.77 -6.51
C ALA A 235 16.53 -4.26 -6.62
N TYR A 236 15.74 -3.65 -5.70
CA TYR A 236 15.55 -2.20 -5.62
C TYR A 236 16.90 -1.46 -5.50
N PHE A 237 17.69 -1.77 -4.46
CA PHE A 237 18.94 -1.07 -4.23
C PHE A 237 20.00 -1.35 -5.30
N SER A 238 19.98 -2.54 -5.92
CA SER A 238 20.86 -2.84 -7.04
C SER A 238 20.56 -1.99 -8.26
N GLU A 239 19.28 -1.74 -8.56
CA GLU A 239 18.88 -0.91 -9.69
C GLU A 239 19.03 0.58 -9.36
N ARG A 240 18.48 1.03 -8.23
CA ARG A 240 18.54 2.43 -7.79
C ARG A 240 19.98 2.95 -7.73
N ALA A 241 20.91 2.16 -7.22
CA ALA A 241 22.32 2.53 -7.09
C ALA A 241 23.03 2.84 -8.42
N LYS A 242 22.48 2.41 -9.57
CA LYS A 242 23.02 2.76 -10.90
C LYS A 242 22.74 4.22 -11.26
N HIS A 243 21.66 4.76 -10.72
CA HIS A 243 21.15 6.10 -11.01
C HIS A 243 21.34 7.08 -9.86
N GLU A 244 21.78 6.60 -8.67
CA GLU A 244 21.98 7.40 -7.48
C GLU A 244 23.45 7.77 -7.30
N PRO A 245 23.86 9.04 -7.51
CA PRO A 245 25.24 9.48 -7.34
C PRO A 245 25.56 9.73 -5.85
N GLY A 246 26.87 9.79 -5.55
CA GLY A 246 27.38 10.21 -4.26
C GLY A 246 27.20 9.20 -3.13
N PRO A 247 27.28 9.66 -1.85
CA PRO A 247 27.37 8.78 -0.68
C PRO A 247 26.18 7.83 -0.52
N LEU A 248 24.97 8.22 -0.95
CA LEU A 248 23.80 7.36 -0.87
C LEU A 248 23.91 6.18 -1.84
N GLY A 249 24.27 6.43 -3.10
CA GLY A 249 24.49 5.38 -4.07
C GLY A 249 25.66 4.45 -3.72
N ASP A 250 26.73 5.02 -3.13
CA ASP A 250 27.86 4.22 -2.62
C ASP A 250 27.43 3.30 -1.48
N ALA A 251 26.60 3.80 -0.56
CA ALA A 251 26.05 3.02 0.53
C ALA A 251 25.11 1.90 0.00
N MET A 252 24.27 2.17 -0.99
CA MET A 252 23.43 1.15 -1.61
C MET A 252 24.26 0.02 -2.23
N ARG A 253 25.30 0.37 -3.00
CA ARG A 253 26.23 -0.61 -3.58
C ARG A 253 26.94 -1.45 -2.52
N ALA A 254 27.45 -0.79 -1.48
CA ALA A 254 28.15 -1.44 -0.38
C ALA A 254 27.23 -2.42 0.37
N TRP A 255 26.00 -1.99 0.68
CA TRP A 255 25.04 -2.82 1.44
C TRP A 255 24.54 -4.02 0.63
N VAL A 256 24.27 -3.84 -0.68
CA VAL A 256 23.90 -4.96 -1.57
C VAL A 256 25.02 -5.99 -1.66
N ALA A 257 26.28 -5.55 -1.72
CA ALA A 257 27.44 -6.42 -1.76
C ALA A 257 27.69 -7.12 -0.40
N ASN A 258 27.44 -6.43 0.71
CA ASN A 258 27.59 -6.95 2.06
C ASN A 258 26.41 -6.56 2.96
N PRO A 259 25.37 -7.39 3.06
CA PRO A 259 24.18 -7.10 3.89
C PRO A 259 24.46 -6.95 5.40
N ALA A 260 25.65 -7.36 5.86
CA ALA A 260 26.09 -7.16 7.24
C ALA A 260 26.68 -5.77 7.50
N ASP A 261 26.85 -4.93 6.45
CA ASP A 261 27.34 -3.56 6.59
C ASP A 261 26.27 -2.65 7.19
N GLY A 262 26.20 -2.61 8.51
CA GLY A 262 25.26 -1.76 9.25
C GLY A 262 25.49 -0.26 9.01
N LYS A 263 26.71 0.18 8.70
CA LYS A 263 27.01 1.60 8.41
C LYS A 263 26.39 2.00 7.07
N ALA A 264 26.53 1.18 6.05
CA ALA A 264 25.90 1.43 4.77
C ALA A 264 24.37 1.43 4.91
N ALA A 265 23.78 0.49 5.64
CA ALA A 265 22.36 0.48 5.95
C ALA A 265 21.89 1.74 6.71
N ASP A 266 22.70 2.28 7.63
CA ASP A 266 22.39 3.49 8.38
C ASP A 266 22.40 4.76 7.50
N ILE A 267 23.32 4.84 6.52
CA ILE A 267 23.34 5.94 5.54
C ILE A 267 22.06 5.90 4.68
N ILE A 268 21.67 4.74 4.20
CA ILE A 268 20.44 4.54 3.43
C ILE A 268 19.22 4.94 4.28
N GLU A 269 19.16 4.48 5.53
CA GLU A 269 18.04 4.70 6.44
C GLU A 269 17.91 6.18 6.89
N ALA A 270 19.00 6.93 6.86
CA ALA A 270 19.01 8.36 7.22
C ALA A 270 18.46 9.26 6.10
N ASN A 271 18.33 8.75 4.88
CA ASN A 271 17.75 9.49 3.77
C ASN A 271 16.22 9.32 3.77
N GLU A 272 15.50 10.44 3.65
CA GLU A 272 14.03 10.47 3.73
C GLU A 272 13.36 9.57 2.67
N SER A 273 13.88 9.55 1.44
CA SER A 273 13.30 8.75 0.34
C SER A 273 13.50 7.23 0.50
N THR A 274 14.41 6.80 1.37
CA THR A 274 14.72 5.39 1.60
C THR A 274 14.57 4.95 3.06
N ALA A 275 14.08 5.86 3.90
CA ALA A 275 13.80 5.58 5.31
C ALA A 275 12.77 4.45 5.45
N GLY A 276 13.05 3.49 6.32
CA GLY A 276 12.20 2.34 6.54
C GLY A 276 12.41 1.19 5.55
N LEU A 277 13.25 1.29 4.53
CA LEU A 277 13.46 0.21 3.57
C LEU A 277 14.50 -0.82 4.02
N THR A 278 15.31 -0.51 5.03
CA THR A 278 16.42 -1.40 5.45
C THR A 278 16.09 -2.27 6.65
N ARG A 279 15.12 -1.91 7.48
CA ARG A 279 14.84 -2.57 8.76
C ARG A 279 13.41 -2.37 9.25
N THR A 280 13.00 -3.16 10.24
CA THR A 280 11.80 -2.87 11.05
C THR A 280 11.95 -1.51 11.73
N ARG A 281 10.85 -0.76 11.81
CA ARG A 281 10.79 0.53 12.51
C ARG A 281 9.61 0.52 13.47
N CYS A 282 9.86 0.96 14.70
CA CYS A 282 8.84 1.12 15.72
C CYS A 282 8.91 2.53 16.28
N VAL A 283 7.79 3.24 16.32
CA VAL A 283 7.71 4.62 16.81
C VAL A 283 6.54 4.79 17.78
N ALA A 284 6.74 5.63 18.80
CA ALA A 284 5.64 6.01 19.68
C ALA A 284 4.73 7.02 18.96
N THR A 285 3.43 6.71 18.88
CA THR A 285 2.45 7.54 18.17
C THR A 285 1.42 8.18 19.11
N ARG A 286 1.24 7.64 20.31
CA ARG A 286 0.31 8.17 21.32
C ARG A 286 0.90 7.98 22.71
N LEU A 287 0.66 8.94 23.62
CA LEU A 287 1.10 8.93 25.00
C LEU A 287 -0.01 9.45 25.90
N ALA A 288 -0.21 8.80 27.04
CA ALA A 288 -1.13 9.25 28.09
C ALA A 288 -0.58 8.89 29.49
N GLY A 289 -0.82 9.76 30.47
CA GLY A 289 -0.39 9.49 31.85
C GLY A 289 -0.83 10.55 32.84
N GLY A 290 -1.00 10.13 34.11
CA GLY A 290 -1.47 10.99 35.19
C GLY A 290 -3.00 11.21 35.18
N HIS A 291 -3.52 11.75 36.29
CA HIS A 291 -4.96 12.01 36.45
C HIS A 291 -5.23 13.30 37.27
N ALA A 292 -4.22 13.88 37.92
CA ALA A 292 -4.32 15.13 38.66
C ALA A 292 -2.95 15.78 38.83
N ASP A 293 -2.89 17.10 38.85
CA ASP A 293 -1.66 17.91 38.90
C ASP A 293 -0.85 17.68 40.18
N ASN A 294 -1.52 17.39 41.28
CA ASN A 294 -0.90 17.20 42.61
C ASN A 294 -0.83 15.74 43.07
N ALA A 295 -0.98 14.78 42.17
CA ALA A 295 -0.89 13.35 42.42
C ALA A 295 0.22 12.66 41.65
N LEU A 296 0.90 11.70 42.24
CA LEU A 296 1.80 10.80 41.54
C LEU A 296 0.97 9.90 40.58
N PRO A 297 1.40 9.73 39.32
CA PRO A 297 0.64 9.00 38.31
C PRO A 297 0.50 7.52 38.67
N GLN A 298 -0.74 6.99 38.61
CA GLN A 298 -1.02 5.59 38.81
C GLN A 298 -0.92 4.74 37.56
N LEU A 299 -1.02 5.40 36.39
CA LEU A 299 -0.97 4.79 35.07
C LEU A 299 -0.29 5.72 34.09
N ALA A 300 0.57 5.16 33.25
CA ALA A 300 1.01 5.80 32.02
C ALA A 300 1.05 4.74 30.90
N THR A 301 0.66 5.13 29.68
CA THR A 301 0.58 4.26 28.52
C THR A 301 1.13 4.96 27.27
N ALA A 302 1.73 4.18 26.38
CA ALA A 302 2.11 4.65 25.06
C ALA A 302 1.70 3.62 24.00
N ASN A 303 1.23 4.09 22.84
CA ASN A 303 1.07 3.27 21.66
C ASN A 303 2.38 3.28 20.87
N ILE A 304 2.83 2.11 20.49
CA ILE A 304 4.00 1.90 19.65
C ILE A 304 3.53 1.28 18.33
N ASN A 305 3.61 2.05 17.26
CA ASN A 305 3.35 1.56 15.92
C ASN A 305 4.63 1.00 15.30
N CYS A 306 4.56 -0.23 14.83
CA CYS A 306 5.66 -0.90 14.15
C CYS A 306 5.33 -1.18 12.70
N ARG A 307 6.31 -0.92 11.82
CA ARG A 307 6.34 -1.34 10.43
C ARG A 307 7.41 -2.41 10.28
N ILE A 308 6.97 -3.65 10.23
CA ILE A 308 7.79 -4.85 10.41
C ILE A 308 8.21 -5.39 9.03
N MET A 309 9.46 -5.80 8.89
CA MET A 309 9.96 -6.39 7.64
C MET A 309 9.16 -7.65 7.25
N PRO A 310 8.91 -7.89 5.94
CA PRO A 310 8.20 -9.07 5.48
C PRO A 310 8.79 -10.37 6.04
N GLY A 311 7.92 -11.29 6.46
CA GLY A 311 8.30 -12.58 7.02
C GLY A 311 8.69 -12.57 8.50
N VAL A 312 8.81 -11.39 9.14
CA VAL A 312 9.08 -11.30 10.57
C VAL A 312 7.76 -11.31 11.34
N SER A 313 7.67 -12.18 12.36
CA SER A 313 6.46 -12.30 13.18
C SER A 313 6.24 -11.06 14.07
N PRO A 314 5.03 -10.50 14.13
CA PRO A 314 4.71 -9.46 15.12
C PRO A 314 4.94 -9.91 16.58
N ASP A 315 4.79 -11.19 16.90
CA ASP A 315 5.08 -11.70 18.25
C ASP A 315 6.59 -11.68 18.54
N ALA A 316 7.45 -11.98 17.54
CA ALA A 316 8.88 -11.82 17.70
C ALA A 316 9.27 -10.36 17.96
N ILE A 317 8.62 -9.40 17.30
CA ILE A 317 8.83 -7.96 17.56
C ILE A 317 8.33 -7.58 18.97
N LYS A 318 7.22 -8.15 19.45
CA LYS A 318 6.80 -7.97 20.84
C LYS A 318 7.88 -8.39 21.84
N ASP A 319 8.47 -9.57 21.63
CA ASP A 319 9.53 -10.10 22.51
C ASP A 319 10.80 -9.20 22.43
N GLU A 320 11.13 -8.71 21.23
CA GLU A 320 12.22 -7.75 21.05
C GLU A 320 11.93 -6.43 21.76
N LEU A 321 10.71 -5.88 21.68
CA LEU A 321 10.28 -4.69 22.44
C LEU A 321 10.41 -4.89 23.95
N VAL A 322 10.03 -6.05 24.48
CA VAL A 322 10.24 -6.40 25.91
C VAL A 322 11.72 -6.34 26.26
N SER A 323 12.59 -6.85 25.37
CA SER A 323 14.03 -6.85 25.57
C SER A 323 14.63 -5.42 25.50
N ILE A 324 14.15 -4.59 24.57
CA ILE A 324 14.55 -3.17 24.43
C ILE A 324 14.15 -2.38 25.68
N VAL A 325 12.92 -2.53 26.10
CA VAL A 325 12.37 -1.85 27.30
C VAL A 325 13.16 -2.22 28.54
N ALA A 326 13.60 -3.46 28.68
CA ALA A 326 14.46 -3.96 29.76
C ALA A 326 14.01 -3.54 31.18
N ASP A 327 12.68 -3.50 31.40
CA ASP A 327 12.06 -3.10 32.68
C ASP A 327 10.80 -3.97 32.92
N LYS A 328 10.85 -4.81 33.97
CA LYS A 328 9.76 -5.72 34.34
C LYS A 328 8.48 -5.00 34.78
N GLY A 329 8.56 -3.72 35.13
CA GLY A 329 7.40 -2.89 35.48
C GLY A 329 6.70 -2.28 34.28
N VAL A 330 7.23 -2.46 33.06
CA VAL A 330 6.60 -2.03 31.82
C VAL A 330 6.03 -3.25 31.11
N VAL A 331 4.71 -3.30 30.98
CA VAL A 331 4.02 -4.38 30.27
C VAL A 331 3.87 -4.02 28.80
N VAL A 332 4.34 -4.88 27.92
CA VAL A 332 4.17 -4.74 26.46
C VAL A 332 3.03 -5.65 26.02
N THR A 333 1.97 -5.07 25.49
CA THR A 333 0.79 -5.79 24.97
C THR A 333 0.67 -5.54 23.47
N ARG A 334 0.42 -6.57 22.68
CA ARG A 334 0.07 -6.45 21.26
C ARG A 334 -1.42 -6.15 21.14
N ASN A 335 -1.79 -5.19 20.27
CA ASN A 335 -3.15 -4.68 20.18
C ASN A 335 -3.96 -5.25 19.00
N ASP A 336 -3.30 -5.92 18.06
CA ASP A 336 -3.92 -6.46 16.85
C ASP A 336 -3.63 -7.96 16.67
N ALA A 337 -4.32 -8.58 15.72
CA ALA A 337 -4.14 -9.97 15.33
C ALA A 337 -3.39 -10.13 14.00
N ASN A 338 -2.73 -9.06 13.51
CA ASN A 338 -2.01 -9.10 12.25
C ASN A 338 -0.93 -10.18 12.26
N VAL A 339 -0.80 -10.88 11.16
CA VAL A 339 0.24 -11.90 10.97
C VAL A 339 1.30 -11.37 10.00
N ALA A 340 2.47 -12.00 10.00
CA ALA A 340 3.56 -11.63 9.10
C ALA A 340 3.08 -11.67 7.64
N THR A 341 3.33 -10.59 6.91
CA THR A 341 3.14 -10.54 5.46
C THR A 341 4.36 -11.14 4.78
N LEU A 342 4.15 -11.99 3.77
CA LEU A 342 5.22 -12.52 2.93
C LEU A 342 5.43 -11.61 1.72
N ALA A 343 6.67 -11.51 1.23
CA ALA A 343 6.93 -10.92 -0.06
C ALA A 343 6.44 -11.84 -1.18
N SER A 344 5.89 -11.29 -2.26
CA SER A 344 5.67 -11.99 -3.52
C SER A 344 7.02 -12.24 -4.19
N PRO A 345 7.30 -13.45 -4.74
CA PRO A 345 8.54 -13.68 -5.46
C PRO A 345 8.61 -12.82 -6.73
N LEU A 346 9.81 -12.36 -7.12
CA LEU A 346 9.98 -11.60 -8.36
C LEU A 346 9.87 -12.53 -9.59
N ARG A 347 8.63 -12.85 -9.99
CA ARG A 347 8.36 -13.74 -11.12
C ARG A 347 8.80 -13.12 -12.44
N GLY A 348 9.58 -13.85 -13.22
CA GLY A 348 10.11 -13.38 -14.49
C GLY A 348 9.04 -12.99 -15.53
N ASP A 349 7.88 -13.67 -15.53
CA ASP A 349 6.74 -13.34 -16.41
C ASP A 349 6.11 -12.00 -16.05
N ILE A 350 5.92 -11.71 -14.74
CA ILE A 350 5.38 -10.45 -14.25
C ILE A 350 6.37 -9.30 -14.49
N VAL A 351 7.64 -9.47 -14.06
CA VAL A 351 8.70 -8.47 -14.24
C VAL A 351 8.84 -8.11 -15.71
N LYS A 352 8.85 -9.13 -16.59
CA LYS A 352 8.96 -8.88 -18.04
C LYS A 352 7.73 -8.19 -18.60
N ALA A 353 6.51 -8.58 -18.21
CA ALA A 353 5.29 -7.97 -18.70
C ALA A 353 5.22 -6.49 -18.29
N PHE A 354 5.55 -6.19 -17.03
CA PHE A 354 5.61 -4.83 -16.50
C PHE A 354 6.68 -3.99 -17.21
N THR A 355 7.91 -4.51 -17.31
CA THR A 355 9.00 -3.82 -18.01
C THR A 355 8.62 -3.51 -19.46
N ASP A 356 8.06 -4.48 -20.18
CA ASP A 356 7.68 -4.28 -21.58
C ASP A 356 6.54 -3.27 -21.73
N ALA A 357 5.58 -3.25 -20.79
CA ALA A 357 4.47 -2.29 -20.81
C ALA A 357 4.97 -0.87 -20.52
N VAL A 358 5.80 -0.70 -19.49
CA VAL A 358 6.41 0.60 -19.17
C VAL A 358 7.29 1.08 -20.30
N HIS A 359 8.18 0.24 -20.84
CA HIS A 359 9.11 0.65 -21.91
C HIS A 359 8.44 0.94 -23.25
N ALA A 360 7.24 0.42 -23.47
CA ALA A 360 6.44 0.79 -24.66
C ALA A 360 5.98 2.26 -24.61
N LEU A 361 5.73 2.78 -23.42
CA LEU A 361 5.23 4.14 -23.18
C LEU A 361 6.36 5.10 -22.78
N HIS A 362 7.30 4.61 -21.97
CA HIS A 362 8.42 5.35 -21.39
C HIS A 362 9.74 4.60 -21.62
N PRO A 363 10.31 4.67 -22.83
CA PRO A 363 11.54 3.94 -23.17
C PRO A 363 12.69 4.28 -22.23
N ASN A 364 13.36 3.23 -21.73
CA ASN A 364 14.52 3.32 -20.83
C ASN A 364 14.21 3.84 -19.40
N ALA A 365 12.95 3.98 -18.98
CA ALA A 365 12.63 4.28 -17.60
C ALA A 365 13.15 3.16 -16.68
N PRO A 366 13.83 3.48 -15.56
CA PRO A 366 14.26 2.46 -14.60
C PRO A 366 13.07 1.67 -14.05
N ILE A 367 13.22 0.35 -13.89
CA ILE A 367 12.22 -0.51 -13.25
C ILE A 367 12.75 -0.88 -11.88
N LEU A 368 12.02 -0.49 -10.85
CA LEU A 368 12.42 -0.60 -9.44
C LEU A 368 11.49 -1.58 -8.72
N PRO A 369 11.92 -2.84 -8.47
CA PRO A 369 11.16 -3.71 -7.55
C PRO A 369 11.06 -3.06 -6.18
N GLU A 370 9.84 -2.92 -5.65
CA GLU A 370 9.58 -2.11 -4.47
C GLU A 370 9.05 -2.95 -3.30
N MET A 371 9.46 -2.56 -2.09
CA MET A 371 8.82 -2.92 -0.84
C MET A 371 8.16 -1.67 -0.25
N SER A 372 6.83 -1.63 -0.27
CA SER A 372 6.08 -0.55 0.38
C SER A 372 6.30 -0.56 1.90
N THR A 373 6.43 0.62 2.48
CA THR A 373 6.40 0.81 3.94
C THR A 373 4.98 0.87 4.50
N GLY A 374 3.97 1.02 3.62
CA GLY A 374 2.54 0.97 3.90
C GLY A 374 1.99 -0.46 3.96
N ALA A 375 0.67 -0.56 3.88
CA ALA A 375 -0.08 -1.80 3.74
C ALA A 375 -1.15 -1.57 2.66
N SER A 376 -1.65 -2.64 2.06
CA SER A 376 -2.68 -2.61 1.03
C SER A 376 -3.57 -3.84 1.08
N ASP A 377 -4.59 -3.88 0.25
CA ASP A 377 -5.46 -5.04 0.03
C ASP A 377 -4.71 -6.30 -0.47
N ALA A 378 -3.46 -6.17 -0.87
CA ALA A 378 -2.60 -7.29 -1.23
C ALA A 378 -2.28 -8.22 -0.04
N ARG A 379 -2.23 -7.67 1.18
CA ARG A 379 -1.78 -8.37 2.38
C ARG A 379 -2.57 -9.66 2.68
N PRO A 380 -3.92 -9.68 2.75
CA PRO A 380 -4.66 -10.89 3.07
C PRO A 380 -4.40 -12.03 2.09
N PHE A 381 -4.23 -11.72 0.81
CA PHE A 381 -3.90 -12.71 -0.23
C PHE A 381 -2.48 -13.25 -0.06
N ARG A 382 -1.49 -12.38 0.16
CA ARG A 382 -0.10 -12.80 0.45
C ARG A 382 0.00 -13.69 1.69
N VAL A 383 -0.77 -13.40 2.75
CA VAL A 383 -0.88 -14.24 3.95
C VAL A 383 -1.42 -15.64 3.62
N LYS A 384 -2.28 -15.76 2.61
CA LYS A 384 -2.81 -17.06 2.11
C LYS A 384 -1.91 -17.70 1.05
N GLY A 385 -0.74 -17.14 0.76
CA GLY A 385 0.20 -17.66 -0.22
C GLY A 385 -0.14 -17.33 -1.67
N ILE A 386 -1.08 -16.43 -1.92
CA ILE A 386 -1.38 -15.90 -3.25
C ILE A 386 -0.54 -14.65 -3.48
N PRO A 387 0.44 -14.67 -4.40
CA PRO A 387 1.27 -13.50 -4.69
C PRO A 387 0.41 -12.35 -5.24
N VAL A 388 0.70 -11.12 -4.81
CA VAL A 388 0.09 -9.91 -5.38
C VAL A 388 1.19 -8.91 -5.66
N TYR A 389 1.10 -8.24 -6.81
CA TYR A 389 2.07 -7.26 -7.30
C TYR A 389 1.37 -5.93 -7.52
N GLY A 390 1.93 -4.85 -6.97
CA GLY A 390 1.55 -3.49 -7.35
C GLY A 390 2.21 -3.15 -8.68
N VAL A 391 1.40 -2.87 -9.67
CA VAL A 391 1.83 -2.72 -11.08
C VAL A 391 1.10 -1.59 -11.78
N ASP A 392 0.79 -0.52 -11.05
CA ASP A 392 0.17 0.67 -11.62
C ASP A 392 1.03 1.26 -12.75
N GLY A 393 0.40 1.75 -13.79
CA GLY A 393 1.06 2.38 -14.95
C GLY A 393 0.97 3.90 -14.95
N SER A 394 0.22 4.49 -14.01
CA SER A 394 0.16 5.94 -13.86
C SER A 394 1.48 6.51 -13.37
N TRP A 395 1.64 7.82 -13.47
CA TRP A 395 2.85 8.49 -13.03
C TRP A 395 2.58 9.91 -12.53
N VAL A 396 3.48 10.39 -11.71
CA VAL A 396 3.43 11.73 -11.10
C VAL A 396 4.77 12.46 -11.25
N VAL A 397 4.76 13.78 -11.10
CA VAL A 397 5.99 14.58 -11.01
C VAL A 397 6.39 14.73 -9.55
N ALA A 398 7.45 14.05 -9.15
CA ALA A 398 7.94 14.09 -7.79
C ALA A 398 8.81 15.33 -7.53
N PRO A 399 8.77 15.93 -6.32
CA PRO A 399 7.88 15.57 -5.20
C PRO A 399 6.53 16.29 -5.24
N VAL A 400 6.28 17.17 -6.22
CA VAL A 400 5.17 18.14 -6.18
C VAL A 400 3.78 17.51 -6.35
N ASP A 401 3.69 16.33 -6.96
CA ASP A 401 2.44 15.60 -7.17
C ASP A 401 2.28 14.38 -6.25
N LEU A 402 3.19 14.16 -5.32
CA LEU A 402 3.04 13.14 -4.27
C LEU A 402 2.03 13.62 -3.23
N ARG A 403 0.73 13.60 -3.60
CA ARG A 403 -0.35 14.21 -2.83
C ARG A 403 -1.44 13.22 -2.40
N ALA A 404 -1.20 11.93 -2.51
CA ALA A 404 -2.10 10.93 -1.93
C ALA A 404 -2.40 11.28 -0.45
N HIS A 405 -3.67 11.23 -0.04
CA HIS A 405 -4.17 11.68 1.27
C HIS A 405 -3.97 13.18 1.57
N GLY A 406 -3.30 13.93 0.69
CA GLY A 406 -2.99 15.35 0.87
C GLY A 406 -4.05 16.30 0.31
N GLN A 407 -3.71 17.60 0.35
CA GLN A 407 -4.49 18.68 -0.24
C GLN A 407 -4.25 18.76 -1.75
N ASP A 408 -5.28 19.17 -2.50
CA ASP A 408 -5.20 19.39 -3.94
C ASP A 408 -4.59 18.18 -4.67
N GLU A 409 -5.04 16.98 -4.30
CA GLU A 409 -4.64 15.73 -4.96
C GLU A 409 -4.93 15.83 -6.45
N ARG A 410 -3.95 15.43 -7.28
CA ARG A 410 -4.04 15.60 -8.72
C ARG A 410 -3.20 14.58 -9.49
N LEU A 411 -3.67 14.21 -10.66
CA LEU A 411 -3.00 13.33 -11.59
C LEU A 411 -2.76 14.07 -12.92
N PRO A 412 -1.57 14.00 -13.55
CA PRO A 412 -1.40 14.49 -14.90
C PRO A 412 -2.38 13.82 -15.87
N VAL A 413 -3.04 14.61 -16.73
CA VAL A 413 -4.04 14.09 -17.70
C VAL A 413 -3.45 12.95 -18.54
N LYS A 414 -2.21 13.12 -18.99
CA LYS A 414 -1.51 12.10 -19.79
C LYS A 414 -1.28 10.81 -19.01
N ALA A 415 -1.04 10.89 -17.70
CA ALA A 415 -0.75 9.72 -16.87
C ALA A 415 -1.92 8.74 -16.82
N LEU A 416 -3.17 9.22 -16.83
CA LEU A 416 -4.34 8.35 -16.91
C LEU A 416 -4.42 7.59 -18.23
N GLY A 417 -4.12 8.26 -19.35
CA GLY A 417 -4.08 7.61 -20.67
C GLY A 417 -2.98 6.55 -20.76
N ASP A 418 -1.77 6.91 -20.31
CA ASP A 418 -0.64 5.99 -20.26
C ASP A 418 -0.95 4.77 -19.36
N ASP A 419 -1.69 4.95 -18.27
CA ASP A 419 -2.09 3.87 -17.38
C ASP A 419 -3.10 2.90 -18.04
N VAL A 420 -4.09 3.43 -18.77
CA VAL A 420 -5.01 2.56 -19.56
C VAL A 420 -4.21 1.72 -20.56
N ASP A 421 -3.32 2.33 -21.33
CA ASP A 421 -2.47 1.65 -22.31
C ASP A 421 -1.56 0.60 -21.61
N HIS A 422 -1.00 0.93 -20.46
CA HIS A 422 -0.21 0.03 -19.64
C HIS A 422 -1.02 -1.23 -19.26
N TRP A 423 -2.25 -1.06 -18.75
CA TRP A 423 -3.09 -2.18 -18.37
C TRP A 423 -3.54 -3.01 -19.57
N VAL A 424 -3.79 -2.39 -20.74
CA VAL A 424 -4.03 -3.11 -22.00
C VAL A 424 -2.84 -4.02 -22.34
N LEU A 425 -1.61 -3.51 -22.25
CA LEU A 425 -0.39 -4.26 -22.51
C LEU A 425 -0.18 -5.39 -21.48
N MET A 426 -0.34 -5.08 -20.18
CA MET A 426 -0.19 -6.06 -19.11
C MET A 426 -1.15 -7.23 -19.26
N VAL A 427 -2.45 -6.96 -19.42
CA VAL A 427 -3.48 -7.98 -19.55
C VAL A 427 -3.28 -8.79 -20.84
N SER A 428 -2.95 -8.13 -21.96
CA SER A 428 -2.68 -8.80 -23.22
C SER A 428 -1.53 -9.82 -23.11
N LYS A 429 -0.46 -9.47 -22.39
CA LYS A 429 0.70 -10.36 -22.20
C LYS A 429 0.44 -11.50 -21.24
N LEU A 430 -0.27 -11.23 -20.13
CA LEU A 430 -0.42 -12.18 -19.04
C LEU A 430 -1.65 -13.10 -19.19
N ALA A 431 -2.67 -12.64 -19.92
CA ALA A 431 -3.88 -13.40 -20.19
C ALA A 431 -4.07 -13.78 -21.66
N GLY A 432 -3.23 -13.30 -22.59
CA GLY A 432 -3.29 -13.66 -24.00
C GLY A 432 -2.80 -15.10 -24.30
N SER A 433 -3.12 -15.60 -25.47
CA SER A 433 -2.55 -16.86 -25.97
C SER A 433 -1.04 -16.67 -26.24
N ARG A 434 -0.25 -17.57 -25.68
CA ARG A 434 1.19 -17.67 -25.99
C ARG A 434 1.40 -18.28 -27.36
#